data_2e9711557f2d5ba63125148239f858bd
#
_entry.id   2e9711557f2d5ba63125148239f858bd
#
_cell.length_a   1.000
_cell.length_b   1.000
_cell.length_c   1.000
_cell.angle_alpha   90.00
_cell.angle_beta   90.00
_cell.angle_gamma   90.00
#
_symmetry.space_group_name_H-M   'P 1'
#
loop_
_entity.id
_entity.type
_entity.pdbx_description
1 polymer ?
#
loop_
_entity_poly.entity_id
_entity_poly.type
_entity_poly.pdbx_seq_one_letter_code
_entity_poly.pdbx_strand_id
1 'polypeptide(L)'
;MSARAALPMYDWPELRDQVDAFYARLRGLVPDLPETLTRVETEEQMHALWRAPDLVLAQSCWGPMQSGLGAHVHVLAQPHYDDVPGGRGTRYRSALIMRTGQPCAVPLTDGACLPQGLAQLRPAINAPDSMSGCLALMLDMDAPDLAQRAYLTGSHRASIRAVADGKADFAAIDCRSWAYALSHEPAAQTLIVTGWTALRPGLPFITSRHTPPPLRNRLAQALVQLGAAPA
;
A
#
# COMPACT_ATOMS: atom_id res chain seq x y z
N MET A 1 -25.29 -14.26 -2.11
CA MET A 1 -24.38 -13.28 -2.73
C MET A 1 -23.12 -14.03 -3.14
N SER A 2 -22.54 -13.76 -4.32
CA SER A 2 -21.31 -14.43 -4.76
C SER A 2 -20.12 -13.89 -3.98
N ALA A 3 -19.21 -14.78 -3.55
CA ALA A 3 -17.96 -14.41 -2.89
C ALA A 3 -17.14 -13.42 -3.74
N ARG A 4 -16.44 -12.46 -3.11
CA ARG A 4 -15.61 -11.46 -3.77
C ARG A 4 -14.17 -11.56 -3.30
N ALA A 5 -13.24 -11.42 -4.24
CA ALA A 5 -11.80 -11.32 -3.97
C ALA A 5 -11.20 -10.14 -4.75
N ALA A 6 -10.26 -9.40 -4.17
CA ALA A 6 -9.58 -8.28 -4.80
C ALA A 6 -8.17 -8.07 -4.25
N LEU A 7 -7.24 -7.65 -5.10
CA LEU A 7 -5.86 -7.32 -4.72
C LEU A 7 -5.50 -5.90 -5.22
N PRO A 8 -6.17 -4.85 -4.71
CA PRO A 8 -6.13 -3.52 -5.32
C PRO A 8 -4.82 -2.74 -5.06
N MET A 9 -4.00 -3.16 -4.10
CA MET A 9 -2.88 -2.34 -3.63
C MET A 9 -1.77 -2.14 -4.68
N TYR A 10 -1.53 -3.15 -5.53
CA TYR A 10 -0.49 -3.12 -6.56
C TYR A 10 -1.02 -3.51 -7.94
N ASP A 11 -2.34 -3.33 -8.18
CA ASP A 11 -3.02 -3.73 -9.42
C ASP A 11 -2.89 -2.66 -10.52
N TRP A 12 -1.65 -2.28 -10.84
CA TRP A 12 -1.39 -1.38 -11.94
C TRP A 12 -1.63 -2.09 -13.29
N PRO A 13 -2.08 -1.39 -14.34
CA PRO A 13 -2.35 -2.03 -15.64
C PRO A 13 -1.19 -2.90 -16.14
N GLU A 14 0.05 -2.45 -15.96
CA GLU A 14 1.28 -3.13 -16.39
C GLU A 14 1.62 -4.36 -15.52
N LEU A 15 1.00 -4.50 -14.36
CA LEU A 15 1.26 -5.57 -13.37
C LEU A 15 0.10 -6.57 -13.27
N ARG A 16 -0.99 -6.35 -14.01
CA ARG A 16 -2.21 -7.18 -13.91
C ARG A 16 -1.95 -8.66 -14.15
N ASP A 17 -1.12 -8.99 -15.14
CA ASP A 17 -0.77 -10.38 -15.43
C ASP A 17 -0.06 -11.06 -14.24
N GLN A 18 0.78 -10.31 -13.51
CA GLN A 18 1.47 -10.83 -12.32
C GLN A 18 0.49 -11.00 -11.15
N VAL A 19 -0.43 -10.05 -10.96
CA VAL A 19 -1.48 -10.13 -9.94
C VAL A 19 -2.42 -11.30 -10.22
N ASP A 20 -2.84 -11.48 -11.48
CA ASP A 20 -3.69 -12.58 -11.90
C ASP A 20 -2.99 -13.93 -11.80
N ALA A 21 -1.71 -14.02 -12.13
CA ALA A 21 -0.90 -15.23 -11.95
C ALA A 21 -0.75 -15.60 -10.47
N PHE A 22 -0.50 -14.63 -9.58
CA PHE A 22 -0.50 -14.87 -8.14
C PHE A 22 -1.86 -15.39 -7.66
N TYR A 23 -2.95 -14.75 -8.09
CA TYR A 23 -4.30 -15.15 -7.72
C TYR A 23 -4.65 -16.55 -8.24
N ALA A 24 -4.28 -16.89 -9.46
CA ALA A 24 -4.48 -18.23 -10.04
C ALA A 24 -3.77 -19.32 -9.22
N ARG A 25 -2.52 -19.06 -8.78
CA ARG A 25 -1.80 -19.98 -7.88
C ARG A 25 -2.53 -20.15 -6.54
N LEU A 26 -3.04 -19.05 -5.96
CA LEU A 26 -3.81 -19.09 -4.72
C LEU A 26 -5.11 -19.88 -4.89
N ARG A 27 -5.83 -19.72 -6.01
CA ARG A 27 -7.02 -20.52 -6.34
C ARG A 27 -6.71 -22.00 -6.50
N GLY A 28 -5.54 -22.34 -7.04
CA GLY A 28 -5.08 -23.73 -7.11
C GLY A 28 -4.99 -24.40 -5.73
N LEU A 29 -4.71 -23.63 -4.68
CA LEU A 29 -4.65 -24.10 -3.29
C LEU A 29 -6.01 -23.98 -2.56
N VAL A 30 -6.85 -23.01 -2.96
CA VAL A 30 -8.16 -22.74 -2.36
C VAL A 30 -9.22 -22.60 -3.45
N PRO A 31 -9.76 -23.72 -3.99
CA PRO A 31 -10.73 -23.69 -5.09
C PRO A 31 -12.05 -22.97 -4.80
N ASP A 32 -12.36 -22.73 -3.52
CA ASP A 32 -13.56 -21.96 -3.10
C ASP A 32 -13.48 -20.46 -3.46
N LEU A 33 -12.33 -19.95 -3.88
CA LEU A 33 -12.16 -18.55 -4.28
C LEU A 33 -12.91 -18.27 -5.60
N PRO A 34 -13.42 -17.04 -5.81
CA PRO A 34 -14.01 -16.60 -7.06
C PRO A 34 -13.11 -16.89 -8.27
N GLU A 35 -13.71 -17.08 -9.44
CA GLU A 35 -12.94 -17.37 -10.66
C GLU A 35 -12.02 -16.21 -11.05
N THR A 36 -12.47 -14.98 -10.82
CA THR A 36 -11.73 -13.76 -11.17
C THR A 36 -11.67 -12.79 -9.99
N LEU A 37 -10.66 -11.92 -10.00
CA LEU A 37 -10.57 -10.79 -9.07
C LEU A 37 -11.60 -9.72 -9.41
N THR A 38 -12.24 -9.18 -8.39
CA THR A 38 -13.00 -7.92 -8.48
C THR A 38 -12.01 -6.76 -8.62
N ARG A 39 -12.13 -5.99 -9.68
CA ARG A 39 -11.35 -4.75 -9.87
C ARG A 39 -12.15 -3.57 -9.31
N VAL A 40 -11.45 -2.64 -8.68
CA VAL A 40 -12.01 -1.41 -8.14
C VAL A 40 -11.30 -0.22 -8.77
N GLU A 41 -12.06 0.82 -9.12
CA GLU A 41 -11.54 1.99 -9.84
C GLU A 41 -11.48 3.23 -8.92
N THR A 42 -12.29 3.24 -7.85
CA THR A 42 -12.36 4.38 -6.94
C THR A 42 -12.08 3.96 -5.49
N GLU A 43 -11.63 4.93 -4.69
CA GLU A 43 -11.44 4.75 -3.25
C GLU A 43 -12.74 4.33 -2.55
N GLU A 44 -13.87 4.91 -2.93
CA GLU A 44 -15.17 4.57 -2.38
C GLU A 44 -15.54 3.09 -2.65
N GLN A 45 -15.34 2.62 -3.89
CA GLN A 45 -15.56 1.21 -4.25
C GLN A 45 -14.64 0.29 -3.45
N MET A 46 -13.38 0.68 -3.24
CA MET A 46 -12.42 -0.07 -2.45
C MET A 46 -12.84 -0.20 -0.99
N HIS A 47 -13.24 0.92 -0.36
CA HIS A 47 -13.74 0.93 1.01
C HIS A 47 -15.03 0.13 1.18
N ALA A 48 -15.96 0.21 0.22
CA ALA A 48 -17.18 -0.59 0.21
C ALA A 48 -16.86 -2.09 0.08
N LEU A 49 -15.92 -2.45 -0.79
CA LEU A 49 -15.48 -3.84 -0.97
C LEU A 49 -14.86 -4.41 0.31
N TRP A 50 -13.97 -3.68 0.97
CA TRP A 50 -13.32 -4.14 2.22
C TRP A 50 -14.32 -4.40 3.35
N ARG A 51 -15.45 -3.68 3.39
CA ARG A 51 -16.51 -3.87 4.39
C ARG A 51 -17.59 -4.87 3.99
N ALA A 52 -17.50 -5.41 2.79
CA ALA A 52 -18.53 -6.32 2.29
C ALA A 52 -18.53 -7.66 3.04
N PRO A 53 -19.70 -8.16 3.47
CA PRO A 53 -19.80 -9.40 4.23
C PRO A 53 -19.39 -10.64 3.42
N ASP A 54 -19.45 -10.59 2.11
CA ASP A 54 -19.07 -11.63 1.16
C ASP A 54 -17.61 -11.52 0.65
N LEU A 55 -16.80 -10.63 1.25
CA LEU A 55 -15.38 -10.54 0.96
C LEU A 55 -14.64 -11.75 1.50
N VAL A 56 -14.08 -12.59 0.64
CA VAL A 56 -13.27 -13.76 1.03
C VAL A 56 -11.77 -13.46 1.01
N LEU A 57 -11.31 -12.53 0.19
CA LEU A 57 -9.91 -12.12 0.13
C LEU A 57 -9.78 -10.67 -0.35
N ALA A 58 -8.98 -9.88 0.35
CA ALA A 58 -8.43 -8.64 -0.20
C ALA A 58 -7.05 -8.35 0.38
N GLN A 59 -6.39 -7.33 -0.19
CA GLN A 59 -5.26 -6.65 0.44
C GLN A 59 -5.70 -5.24 0.85
N SER A 60 -5.26 -4.77 2.03
CA SER A 60 -5.63 -3.47 2.56
C SER A 60 -4.43 -2.72 3.10
N CYS A 61 -4.66 -1.51 3.62
CA CYS A 61 -3.68 -0.63 4.24
C CYS A 61 -3.96 -0.48 5.74
N TRP A 62 -2.92 -0.29 6.55
CA TRP A 62 -3.08 -0.15 8.00
C TRP A 62 -3.79 1.15 8.43
N GLY A 63 -3.80 2.18 7.61
CA GLY A 63 -4.57 3.38 7.89
C GLY A 63 -6.08 3.09 7.98
N PRO A 64 -6.74 2.58 6.92
CA PRO A 64 -8.12 2.10 6.99
C PRO A 64 -8.36 1.06 8.10
N MET A 65 -7.42 0.14 8.33
CA MET A 65 -7.51 -0.85 9.42
C MET A 65 -7.65 -0.18 10.80
N GLN A 66 -6.84 0.84 11.08
CA GLN A 66 -6.88 1.62 12.32
C GLN A 66 -8.09 2.55 12.40
N SER A 67 -8.60 3.00 11.24
CA SER A 67 -9.79 3.87 11.14
C SER A 67 -11.11 3.10 11.11
N GLY A 68 -11.14 1.88 11.67
CA GLY A 68 -12.36 1.09 11.93
C GLY A 68 -12.56 -0.12 11.02
N LEU A 69 -11.83 -0.27 9.89
CA LEU A 69 -11.93 -1.47 9.05
C LEU A 69 -11.55 -2.74 9.83
N GLY A 70 -10.58 -2.65 10.74
CA GLY A 70 -10.14 -3.78 11.59
C GLY A 70 -11.26 -4.44 12.39
N ALA A 71 -12.36 -3.71 12.70
CA ALA A 71 -13.54 -4.28 13.34
C ALA A 71 -14.37 -5.20 12.41
N HIS A 72 -14.20 -5.11 11.10
CA HIS A 72 -15.01 -5.81 10.10
C HIS A 72 -14.27 -6.97 9.40
N VAL A 73 -12.96 -7.09 9.61
CA VAL A 73 -12.12 -8.06 8.89
C VAL A 73 -11.21 -8.86 9.83
N HIS A 74 -10.69 -9.98 9.34
CA HIS A 74 -9.56 -10.69 9.92
C HIS A 74 -8.33 -10.49 9.03
N VAL A 75 -7.17 -10.32 9.64
CA VAL A 75 -5.89 -10.41 8.94
C VAL A 75 -5.57 -11.89 8.72
N LEU A 76 -5.18 -12.24 7.49
CA LEU A 76 -4.84 -13.60 7.08
C LEU A 76 -3.33 -13.84 7.08
N ALA A 77 -2.59 -12.88 6.55
CA ALA A 77 -1.15 -12.96 6.36
C ALA A 77 -0.59 -11.57 5.99
N GLN A 78 0.74 -11.43 5.97
CA GLN A 78 1.42 -10.22 5.51
C GLN A 78 2.44 -10.55 4.42
N PRO A 79 2.54 -9.76 3.34
CA PRO A 79 3.58 -9.94 2.34
C PRO A 79 4.96 -9.57 2.89
N HIS A 80 6.02 -10.13 2.31
CA HIS A 80 7.40 -9.71 2.53
C HIS A 80 7.76 -8.54 1.61
N TYR A 81 8.72 -7.73 2.03
CA TYR A 81 9.24 -6.56 1.33
C TYR A 81 10.77 -6.58 1.17
N ASP A 82 11.44 -7.71 1.46
CA ASP A 82 12.90 -7.81 1.39
C ASP A 82 13.45 -7.68 -0.05
N ASP A 83 12.59 -7.78 -1.04
CA ASP A 83 12.90 -7.70 -2.47
C ASP A 83 12.95 -6.26 -3.01
N VAL A 84 12.63 -5.26 -2.19
CA VAL A 84 12.65 -3.84 -2.60
C VAL A 84 13.40 -2.96 -1.59
N PRO A 85 14.16 -1.94 -2.04
CA PRO A 85 14.77 -0.96 -1.14
C PRO A 85 13.73 -0.29 -0.26
N GLY A 86 13.96 -0.24 1.06
CA GLY A 86 13.01 0.31 2.03
C GLY A 86 12.13 -0.75 2.70
N GLY A 87 12.16 -1.99 2.21
CA GLY A 87 11.50 -3.13 2.85
C GLY A 87 12.42 -3.89 3.79
N ARG A 88 11.85 -4.58 4.79
CA ARG A 88 12.54 -5.50 5.70
C ARG A 88 11.54 -6.47 6.33
N GLY A 89 11.60 -7.74 5.97
CA GLY A 89 10.62 -8.75 6.37
C GLY A 89 9.21 -8.33 5.96
N THR A 90 8.27 -8.34 6.89
CA THR A 90 6.88 -7.89 6.68
C THR A 90 6.68 -6.38 6.84
N ARG A 91 7.74 -5.62 6.99
CA ARG A 91 7.71 -4.17 7.24
C ARG A 91 8.26 -3.40 6.05
N TYR A 92 7.76 -2.19 5.85
CA TYR A 92 8.17 -1.31 4.76
C TYR A 92 8.31 0.15 5.21
N ARG A 93 8.98 0.93 4.40
CA ARG A 93 9.06 2.39 4.46
C ARG A 93 8.41 3.00 3.24
N SER A 94 8.03 4.26 3.33
CA SER A 94 7.75 5.06 2.15
C SER A 94 8.99 5.88 1.75
N ALA A 95 9.31 5.85 0.46
CA ALA A 95 10.28 6.75 -0.14
C ALA A 95 9.72 8.17 -0.19
N LEU A 96 10.43 9.14 0.34
CA LEU A 96 10.11 10.55 0.18
C LEU A 96 10.72 11.06 -1.11
N ILE A 97 9.88 11.41 -2.08
CA ILE A 97 10.32 11.81 -3.42
C ILE A 97 10.17 13.31 -3.63
N MET A 98 11.16 13.92 -4.29
CA MET A 98 11.21 15.35 -4.63
C MET A 98 11.86 15.54 -6.02
N ARG A 99 11.62 16.72 -6.66
CA ARG A 99 12.32 17.10 -7.89
C ARG A 99 13.78 17.46 -7.69
N THR A 100 14.12 17.98 -6.53
CA THR A 100 15.48 18.41 -6.16
C THR A 100 15.78 18.01 -4.72
N GLY A 101 17.04 17.94 -4.34
CA GLY A 101 17.49 17.60 -3.00
C GLY A 101 18.69 16.66 -3.03
N GLN A 102 19.17 16.31 -1.84
CA GLN A 102 20.23 15.31 -1.71
C GLN A 102 19.63 13.90 -1.67
N PRO A 103 20.16 12.94 -2.44
CA PRO A 103 19.75 11.55 -2.33
C PRO A 103 19.94 11.02 -0.91
N CYS A 104 18.96 10.28 -0.42
CA CYS A 104 19.00 9.63 0.89
C CYS A 104 18.99 8.10 0.73
N ALA A 105 20.02 7.44 1.23
CA ALA A 105 20.07 5.99 1.30
C ALA A 105 19.01 5.45 2.29
N VAL A 106 18.61 4.20 2.10
CA VAL A 106 17.68 3.53 3.03
C VAL A 106 18.33 3.46 4.42
N PRO A 107 17.66 3.97 5.48
CA PRO A 107 18.22 3.92 6.84
C PRO A 107 18.38 2.49 7.35
N LEU A 108 19.48 2.24 8.07
CA LEU A 108 19.72 0.97 8.77
C LEU A 108 18.87 0.82 10.03
N THR A 109 18.51 1.94 10.68
CA THR A 109 17.65 1.97 11.88
C THR A 109 16.17 1.93 11.50
N ASP A 110 15.28 1.67 12.45
CA ASP A 110 13.82 1.65 12.21
C ASP A 110 13.20 3.05 12.08
N GLY A 111 13.89 4.09 12.51
CA GLY A 111 13.43 5.48 12.47
C GLY A 111 13.32 6.07 11.08
N ALA A 112 12.67 7.22 10.98
CA ALA A 112 12.61 8.00 9.75
C ALA A 112 13.93 8.73 9.47
N CYS A 113 14.21 8.96 8.19
CA CYS A 113 15.26 9.88 7.71
C CYS A 113 14.58 10.87 6.76
N LEU A 114 14.24 12.05 7.28
CA LEU A 114 13.53 13.07 6.51
C LEU A 114 14.41 14.29 6.31
N PRO A 115 14.37 14.95 5.12
CA PRO A 115 15.09 16.20 4.92
C PRO A 115 14.50 17.33 5.77
N GLN A 116 15.32 18.32 6.08
CA GLN A 116 14.87 19.51 6.79
C GLN A 116 13.95 20.37 5.92
N GLY A 117 13.08 21.16 6.55
CA GLY A 117 12.26 22.15 5.84
C GLY A 117 10.96 21.62 5.20
N LEU A 118 10.61 20.35 5.40
CA LEU A 118 9.38 19.78 4.82
C LEU A 118 8.10 20.47 5.29
N ALA A 119 8.10 21.07 6.48
CA ALA A 119 6.93 21.74 7.04
C ALA A 119 6.44 22.93 6.17
N GLN A 120 7.34 23.56 5.42
CA GLN A 120 7.06 24.70 4.54
C GLN A 120 6.66 24.27 3.12
N LEU A 121 6.82 22.99 2.78
CA LEU A 121 6.58 22.45 1.47
C LEU A 121 5.16 21.85 1.36
N ARG A 122 4.60 21.83 0.15
CA ARG A 122 3.29 21.26 -0.14
C ARG A 122 3.41 19.76 -0.43
N PRO A 123 2.84 18.85 0.41
CA PRO A 123 2.81 17.42 0.13
C PRO A 123 1.76 17.07 -0.92
N ALA A 124 2.02 16.02 -1.71
CA ALA A 124 0.98 15.25 -2.39
C ALA A 124 0.67 14.00 -1.57
N ILE A 125 -0.61 13.71 -1.36
CA ILE A 125 -1.09 12.51 -0.69
C ILE A 125 -2.07 11.74 -1.58
N ASN A 126 -2.03 10.42 -1.53
CA ASN A 126 -2.98 9.59 -2.29
C ASN A 126 -4.36 9.53 -1.61
N ALA A 127 -4.42 9.45 -0.28
CA ALA A 127 -5.64 9.48 0.52
C ALA A 127 -5.30 9.95 1.94
N PRO A 128 -6.21 10.63 2.65
CA PRO A 128 -5.97 11.09 4.03
C PRO A 128 -5.75 9.95 5.03
N ASP A 129 -6.38 8.80 4.80
CA ASP A 129 -6.25 7.60 5.63
C ASP A 129 -5.16 6.63 5.13
N SER A 130 -4.43 6.96 4.08
CA SER A 130 -3.31 6.14 3.61
C SER A 130 -2.16 6.12 4.61
N MET A 131 -1.79 4.93 5.11
CA MET A 131 -0.63 4.80 6.00
C MET A 131 0.64 5.27 5.31
N SER A 132 0.92 4.82 4.09
CA SER A 132 2.16 5.11 3.37
C SER A 132 2.25 6.54 2.85
N GLY A 133 1.14 7.08 2.34
CA GLY A 133 1.15 8.35 1.62
C GLY A 133 0.79 9.57 2.47
N CYS A 134 0.22 9.38 3.68
CA CYS A 134 -0.22 10.46 4.55
C CYS A 134 0.14 10.24 6.02
N LEU A 135 -0.42 9.20 6.67
CA LEU A 135 -0.32 9.02 8.12
C LEU A 135 1.12 8.83 8.60
N ALA A 136 1.95 8.13 7.81
CA ALA A 136 3.37 7.98 8.12
C ALA A 136 4.09 9.33 8.18
N LEU A 137 3.82 10.22 7.22
CA LEU A 137 4.39 11.57 7.22
C LEU A 137 3.88 12.40 8.40
N MET A 138 2.58 12.36 8.69
CA MET A 138 2.00 13.07 9.84
C MET A 138 2.71 12.68 11.14
N LEU A 139 2.95 11.37 11.33
CA LEU A 139 3.62 10.84 12.53
C LEU A 139 5.11 11.20 12.56
N ASP A 140 5.81 11.03 11.45
CA ASP A 140 7.27 11.21 11.40
C ASP A 140 7.69 12.69 11.38
N MET A 141 6.82 13.60 10.95
CA MET A 141 7.02 15.06 10.93
C MET A 141 6.40 15.76 12.13
N ASP A 142 5.63 15.06 12.98
CA ASP A 142 4.78 15.67 14.02
C ASP A 142 3.89 16.79 13.44
N ALA A 143 3.22 16.45 12.31
CA ALA A 143 2.43 17.40 11.52
C ALA A 143 0.97 16.91 11.36
N PRO A 144 0.13 17.05 12.40
CA PRO A 144 -1.25 16.53 12.40
C PRO A 144 -2.16 17.20 11.36
N ASP A 145 -1.80 18.38 10.89
CA ASP A 145 -2.52 19.17 9.87
C ASP A 145 -2.06 18.89 8.43
N LEU A 146 -1.09 17.99 8.22
CA LEU A 146 -0.48 17.73 6.92
C LEU A 146 -1.53 17.43 5.83
N ALA A 147 -2.54 16.62 6.14
CA ALA A 147 -3.59 16.28 5.19
C ALA A 147 -4.42 17.49 4.74
N GLN A 148 -4.60 18.51 5.58
CA GLN A 148 -5.41 19.70 5.29
C GLN A 148 -4.75 20.61 4.24
N ARG A 149 -3.41 20.64 4.19
CA ARG A 149 -2.62 21.45 3.25
C ARG A 149 -2.11 20.67 2.04
N ALA A 150 -2.40 19.36 2.00
CA ALA A 150 -1.91 18.48 0.96
C ALA A 150 -2.68 18.64 -0.38
N TYR A 151 -1.98 18.30 -1.46
CA TYR A 151 -2.59 18.09 -2.75
C TYR A 151 -3.09 16.64 -2.83
N LEU A 152 -4.41 16.44 -2.79
CA LEU A 152 -5.04 15.12 -2.86
C LEU A 152 -5.00 14.59 -4.30
N THR A 153 -4.47 13.38 -4.50
CA THR A 153 -4.21 12.82 -5.83
C THR A 153 -4.97 11.54 -6.15
N GLY A 154 -5.43 10.78 -5.14
CA GLY A 154 -6.18 9.53 -5.31
C GLY A 154 -5.30 8.28 -5.46
N SER A 155 -4.00 8.38 -5.80
CA SER A 155 -3.11 7.23 -5.91
C SER A 155 -1.64 7.61 -5.76
N HIS A 156 -0.78 6.65 -5.39
CA HIS A 156 0.68 6.85 -5.38
C HIS A 156 1.21 7.28 -6.75
N ARG A 157 0.73 6.66 -7.83
CA ARG A 157 1.13 7.01 -9.20
C ARG A 157 0.77 8.46 -9.55
N ALA A 158 -0.42 8.91 -9.17
CA ALA A 158 -0.83 10.29 -9.36
C ALA A 158 -0.03 11.27 -8.47
N SER A 159 0.36 10.87 -7.25
CA SER A 159 1.25 11.66 -6.40
C SER A 159 2.64 11.85 -7.03
N ILE A 160 3.22 10.80 -7.63
CA ILE A 160 4.48 10.87 -8.36
C ILE A 160 4.38 11.90 -9.50
N ARG A 161 3.34 11.83 -10.32
CA ARG A 161 3.10 12.80 -11.40
C ARG A 161 2.90 14.22 -10.87
N ALA A 162 2.14 14.39 -9.78
CA ALA A 162 1.90 15.70 -9.20
C ALA A 162 3.20 16.37 -8.71
N VAL A 163 4.13 15.59 -8.16
CA VAL A 163 5.45 16.13 -7.76
C VAL A 163 6.28 16.45 -8.99
N ALA A 164 6.34 15.59 -10.00
CA ALA A 164 7.08 15.84 -11.23
C ALA A 164 6.58 17.08 -11.97
N ASP A 165 5.23 17.27 -12.03
CA ASP A 165 4.58 18.44 -12.65
C ASP A 165 4.68 19.74 -11.83
N GLY A 166 5.24 19.70 -10.61
CA GLY A 166 5.32 20.88 -9.74
C GLY A 166 4.01 21.26 -9.04
N LYS A 167 2.98 20.42 -9.09
CA LYS A 167 1.70 20.64 -8.38
C LYS A 167 1.84 20.45 -6.86
N ALA A 168 2.85 19.68 -6.46
CA ALA A 168 3.30 19.49 -5.09
C ALA A 168 4.84 19.46 -5.06
N ASP A 169 5.42 19.63 -3.87
CA ASP A 169 6.87 19.67 -3.70
C ASP A 169 7.44 18.29 -3.40
N PHE A 170 6.70 17.46 -2.65
CA PHE A 170 7.10 16.13 -2.26
C PHE A 170 5.90 15.18 -2.10
N ALA A 171 6.19 13.89 -2.05
CA ALA A 171 5.23 12.84 -1.69
C ALA A 171 5.95 11.69 -0.97
N ALA A 172 5.20 10.94 -0.15
CA ALA A 172 5.64 9.66 0.37
C ALA A 172 4.98 8.52 -0.42
N ILE A 173 5.79 7.66 -0.98
CA ILE A 173 5.36 6.53 -1.82
C ILE A 173 5.83 5.25 -1.16
N ASP A 174 4.93 4.29 -0.90
CA ASP A 174 5.38 3.00 -0.37
C ASP A 174 6.49 2.39 -1.25
N CYS A 175 7.45 1.70 -0.62
CA CYS A 175 8.68 1.30 -1.31
C CYS A 175 8.42 0.37 -2.52
N ARG A 176 7.39 -0.48 -2.47
CA ARG A 176 7.04 -1.37 -3.58
C ARG A 176 6.39 -0.58 -4.73
N SER A 177 5.46 0.32 -4.43
CA SER A 177 4.92 1.25 -5.44
C SER A 177 6.00 2.11 -6.08
N TRP A 178 7.01 2.54 -5.29
CA TRP A 178 8.14 3.28 -5.83
C TRP A 178 9.01 2.42 -6.77
N ALA A 179 9.31 1.19 -6.38
CA ALA A 179 10.04 0.25 -7.25
C ALA A 179 9.30 -0.01 -8.58
N TYR A 180 7.98 -0.18 -8.53
CA TYR A 180 7.16 -0.29 -9.74
C TYR A 180 7.15 1.00 -10.57
N ALA A 181 7.10 2.17 -9.92
CA ALA A 181 7.13 3.44 -10.61
C ALA A 181 8.43 3.66 -11.39
N LEU A 182 9.57 3.26 -10.85
CA LEU A 182 10.85 3.32 -11.56
C LEU A 182 10.85 2.52 -12.87
N SER A 183 10.01 1.49 -13.00
CA SER A 183 9.91 0.66 -14.23
C SER A 183 8.76 1.10 -15.15
N HIS A 184 7.67 1.67 -14.61
CA HIS A 184 6.42 1.83 -15.34
C HIS A 184 5.85 3.26 -15.35
N GLU A 185 6.50 4.22 -14.65
CA GLU A 185 6.04 5.61 -14.61
C GLU A 185 7.18 6.57 -15.02
N PRO A 186 7.17 7.10 -16.24
CA PRO A 186 8.24 7.97 -16.72
C PRO A 186 8.53 9.17 -15.82
N ALA A 187 7.51 9.72 -15.15
CA ALA A 187 7.67 10.82 -14.22
C ALA A 187 8.60 10.48 -13.04
N ALA A 188 8.68 9.21 -12.63
CA ALA A 188 9.56 8.78 -11.55
C ALA A 188 11.05 9.00 -11.85
N GLN A 189 11.44 8.95 -13.14
CA GLN A 189 12.83 9.15 -13.59
C GLN A 189 13.32 10.59 -13.36
N THR A 190 12.42 11.54 -13.15
CA THR A 190 12.76 12.95 -12.89
C THR A 190 12.82 13.30 -11.41
N LEU A 191 12.63 12.31 -10.54
CA LEU A 191 12.51 12.50 -9.10
C LEU A 191 13.64 11.81 -8.33
N ILE A 192 13.92 12.34 -7.16
CA ILE A 192 14.99 11.87 -6.27
C ILE A 192 14.36 11.41 -4.97
N VAL A 193 14.78 10.26 -4.44
CA VAL A 193 14.46 9.84 -3.07
C VAL A 193 15.33 10.64 -2.11
N THR A 194 14.74 11.58 -1.40
CA THR A 194 15.43 12.52 -0.48
C THR A 194 15.25 12.11 0.99
N GLY A 195 14.45 11.10 1.27
CA GLY A 195 14.20 10.61 2.62
C GLY A 195 13.39 9.34 2.66
N TRP A 196 13.19 8.82 3.86
CA TRP A 196 12.44 7.62 4.13
C TRP A 196 11.63 7.76 5.42
N THR A 197 10.38 7.32 5.41
CA THR A 197 9.58 7.23 6.64
C THR A 197 10.13 6.15 7.57
N ALA A 198 9.71 6.15 8.83
CA ALA A 198 10.00 5.06 9.75
C ALA A 198 9.41 3.74 9.26
N LEU A 199 10.02 2.63 9.65
CA LEU A 199 9.62 1.29 9.28
C LEU A 199 8.28 0.90 9.94
N ARG A 200 7.30 0.49 9.15
CA ARG A 200 5.93 0.16 9.59
C ARG A 200 5.46 -1.19 9.04
N PRO A 201 4.44 -1.83 9.66
CA PRO A 201 3.85 -3.06 9.12
C PRO A 201 3.38 -2.87 7.68
N GLY A 202 3.62 -3.89 6.84
CA GLY A 202 3.21 -3.91 5.44
C GLY A 202 1.70 -4.10 5.26
N LEU A 203 1.24 -4.06 4.02
CA LEU A 203 -0.17 -4.11 3.66
C LEU A 203 -0.73 -5.52 3.88
N PRO A 204 -1.67 -5.74 4.81
CA PRO A 204 -2.14 -7.08 5.17
C PRO A 204 -3.06 -7.67 4.11
N PHE A 205 -3.02 -8.99 3.95
CA PHE A 205 -4.11 -9.74 3.36
C PHE A 205 -5.24 -9.89 4.39
N ILE A 206 -6.47 -9.61 3.97
CA ILE A 206 -7.65 -9.58 4.84
C ILE A 206 -8.80 -10.40 4.27
N THR A 207 -9.72 -10.79 5.15
CA THR A 207 -11.00 -11.42 4.80
C THR A 207 -12.10 -10.88 5.71
N SER A 208 -13.36 -10.91 5.26
CA SER A 208 -14.50 -10.51 6.09
C SER A 208 -14.56 -11.29 7.41
N ARG A 209 -15.05 -10.67 8.48
CA ARG A 209 -15.37 -11.38 9.73
C ARG A 209 -16.42 -12.48 9.55
N HIS A 210 -17.21 -12.42 8.49
CA HIS A 210 -18.21 -13.43 8.16
C HIS A 210 -17.64 -14.65 7.44
N THR A 211 -16.36 -14.62 7.03
CA THR A 211 -15.71 -15.76 6.37
C THR A 211 -15.60 -16.93 7.36
N PRO A 212 -16.14 -18.12 7.01
CA PRO A 212 -16.13 -19.28 7.90
C PRO A 212 -14.70 -19.67 8.31
N PRO A 213 -14.48 -20.07 9.58
CA PRO A 213 -13.14 -20.41 10.08
C PRO A 213 -12.38 -21.44 9.22
N PRO A 214 -13.01 -22.52 8.65
CA PRO A 214 -12.29 -23.45 7.79
C PRO A 214 -11.73 -22.80 6.53
N LEU A 215 -12.51 -21.93 5.88
CA LEU A 215 -12.04 -21.21 4.68
C LEU A 215 -10.95 -20.20 5.04
N ARG A 216 -11.13 -19.44 6.13
CA ARG A 216 -10.14 -18.49 6.63
C ARG A 216 -8.78 -19.15 6.89
N ASN A 217 -8.79 -20.33 7.55
CA ASN A 217 -7.56 -21.06 7.86
C ASN A 217 -6.87 -21.58 6.58
N ARG A 218 -7.62 -22.10 5.61
CA ARG A 218 -7.06 -22.52 4.31
C ARG A 218 -6.45 -21.34 3.57
N LEU A 219 -7.11 -20.17 3.56
CA LEU A 219 -6.58 -18.96 2.93
C LEU A 219 -5.27 -18.51 3.57
N ALA A 220 -5.22 -18.45 4.91
CA ALA A 220 -4.00 -18.09 5.64
C ALA A 220 -2.85 -19.05 5.32
N GLN A 221 -3.10 -20.38 5.36
CA GLN A 221 -2.10 -21.40 5.03
C GLN A 221 -1.61 -21.28 3.58
N ALA A 222 -2.52 -21.09 2.63
CA ALA A 222 -2.19 -20.96 1.22
C ALA A 222 -1.35 -19.69 0.94
N LEU A 223 -1.66 -18.56 1.59
CA LEU A 223 -0.86 -17.33 1.49
C LEU A 223 0.56 -17.55 2.03
N VAL A 224 0.71 -18.25 3.16
CA VAL A 224 2.02 -18.61 3.73
C VAL A 224 2.79 -19.53 2.78
N GLN A 225 2.12 -20.52 2.20
CA GLN A 225 2.73 -21.40 1.19
C GLN A 225 3.20 -20.64 -0.06
N LEU A 226 2.55 -19.54 -0.40
CA LEU A 226 2.95 -18.65 -1.50
C LEU A 226 3.96 -17.57 -1.10
N GLY A 227 4.51 -17.63 0.12
CA GLY A 227 5.60 -16.78 0.58
C GLY A 227 5.20 -15.58 1.42
N ALA A 228 3.94 -15.48 1.88
CA ALA A 228 3.58 -14.49 2.89
C ALA A 228 3.97 -14.96 4.30
N ALA A 229 4.16 -14.03 5.23
CA ALA A 229 4.30 -14.34 6.64
C ALA A 229 2.92 -14.54 7.30
N PRO A 230 2.80 -15.40 8.33
CA PRO A 230 1.57 -15.52 9.11
C PRO A 230 1.21 -14.18 9.79
N ALA A 231 -0.09 -13.99 10.08
CA ALA A 231 -0.61 -12.80 10.76
C ALA A 231 -0.20 -12.72 12.23
#